data_8eab20fa4df144b55d974acfcffaae23
#
_entry.id   8eab20fa4df144b55d974acfcffaae23
#
_cell.length_a   1.000
_cell.length_b   1.000
_cell.length_c   1.000
_cell.angle_alpha   90.00
_cell.angle_beta   90.00
_cell.angle_gamma   90.00
#
_symmetry.space_group_name_H-M   'P 1'
#
loop_
_entity.id
_entity.type
_entity.pdbx_description
1 polymer ?
#
loop_
_entity_poly.entity_id
_entity_poly.type
_entity_poly.pdbx_seq_one_letter_code
_entity_poly.pdbx_strand_id
1 'polypeptide(L)'
;TTCDMEPPVCAILDISPGPQLACNPLTNTYTQKLILSYENPPSLGVFNVNGTLHAITNSPQLISLANTPANSETVDVEVFINTEETCSANSLNCYTQRDPCCELIRLQYVNPNSNVIKVKNTSDCGGDISSWGVASNGVYNSFDALSGSQNLYLEAGEELQLAWVNWDADETFGDLQLYGPTNVLMDYIQWGGSGNLNESISTSLGFWEAGTFVNALPPFEYIGDGSHGYEFWTGADIPCDILNVDVVSNTACNPATGDYSVTFTVDYTGAPESGGIFVNGNAIVLQESGSTYVIDVPSNGAWLNLDVSFEDEPACSFFLGNAFYGPSDCYVNPECFTDLSD
;
A
#
# COMPACT_ATOMS: atom_id res chain seq x y z
N THR A 1 -69.91 -20.67 31.34
CA THR A 1 -69.54 -20.21 30.01
C THR A 1 -68.11 -19.66 30.11
N THR A 2 -67.15 -20.51 29.80
CA THR A 2 -65.79 -20.07 29.51
C THR A 2 -65.77 -19.40 28.15
N CYS A 3 -65.52 -18.09 28.10
CA CYS A 3 -65.17 -17.45 26.85
C CYS A 3 -63.78 -18.01 26.49
N ASP A 4 -63.72 -18.95 25.55
CA ASP A 4 -62.51 -19.26 24.84
C ASP A 4 -62.12 -18.08 24.00
N MET A 5 -61.25 -17.19 24.57
CA MET A 5 -60.58 -16.19 23.71
C MET A 5 -59.59 -16.93 22.85
N GLU A 6 -59.86 -16.97 21.56
CA GLU A 6 -58.81 -17.43 20.61
C GLU A 6 -57.50 -16.66 20.91
N PRO A 7 -56.37 -17.36 20.92
CA PRO A 7 -55.09 -16.69 21.13
C PRO A 7 -54.90 -15.62 20.00
N PRO A 8 -54.31 -14.48 20.36
CA PRO A 8 -54.09 -13.43 19.38
C PRO A 8 -53.21 -13.95 18.24
N VAL A 9 -53.74 -13.78 17.02
CA VAL A 9 -53.04 -14.26 15.80
C VAL A 9 -51.84 -13.35 15.50
N CYS A 10 -50.70 -13.93 15.19
CA CYS A 10 -49.56 -13.20 14.69
C CYS A 10 -49.87 -12.53 13.35
N ALA A 11 -49.48 -11.26 13.18
CA ALA A 11 -49.62 -10.53 11.95
C ALA A 11 -48.42 -9.61 11.68
N ILE A 12 -47.91 -9.63 10.46
CA ILE A 12 -47.00 -8.59 9.95
C ILE A 12 -47.88 -7.52 9.31
N LEU A 13 -47.84 -6.31 9.87
CA LEU A 13 -48.74 -5.22 9.52
C LEU A 13 -48.22 -4.33 8.40
N ASP A 14 -46.90 -4.11 8.37
CA ASP A 14 -46.25 -3.25 7.39
C ASP A 14 -44.79 -3.65 7.16
N ILE A 15 -44.35 -3.52 5.89
CA ILE A 15 -42.98 -3.63 5.45
C ILE A 15 -42.68 -2.39 4.62
N SER A 16 -41.89 -1.47 5.16
CA SER A 16 -41.56 -0.23 4.48
C SER A 16 -40.02 -0.03 4.38
N PRO A 17 -39.57 0.66 3.31
CA PRO A 17 -38.14 0.93 3.15
C PRO A 17 -37.66 1.94 4.19
N GLY A 18 -36.53 1.64 4.81
CA GLY A 18 -35.75 2.56 5.63
C GLY A 18 -34.61 3.20 4.83
N PRO A 19 -33.69 3.92 5.50
CA PRO A 19 -32.57 4.57 4.84
C PRO A 19 -31.61 3.56 4.18
N GLN A 20 -31.05 3.98 3.05
CA GLN A 20 -29.91 3.34 2.40
C GLN A 20 -28.63 3.94 2.98
N LEU A 21 -27.71 3.08 3.43
CA LEU A 21 -26.42 3.54 3.93
C LEU A 21 -25.42 3.76 2.79
N ALA A 22 -24.21 4.25 3.14
CA ALA A 22 -23.16 4.50 2.17
C ALA A 22 -22.77 3.23 1.38
N CYS A 23 -22.43 3.42 0.13
CA CYS A 23 -22.02 2.37 -0.80
C CYS A 23 -20.58 1.94 -0.51
N ASN A 24 -20.31 0.64 -0.67
CA ASN A 24 -18.95 0.12 -0.75
C ASN A 24 -18.58 -0.05 -2.23
N PRO A 25 -17.74 0.82 -2.79
CA PRO A 25 -17.43 0.79 -4.22
C PRO A 25 -16.62 -0.46 -4.65
N LEU A 26 -15.86 -1.08 -3.74
CA LEU A 26 -15.10 -2.31 -4.06
C LEU A 26 -16.01 -3.51 -4.34
N THR A 27 -17.14 -3.59 -3.66
CA THR A 27 -18.08 -4.71 -3.79
C THR A 27 -19.33 -4.33 -4.54
N ASN A 28 -19.50 -3.05 -4.88
CA ASN A 28 -20.74 -2.48 -5.43
C ASN A 28 -21.98 -2.88 -4.61
N THR A 29 -21.87 -2.76 -3.26
CA THR A 29 -22.93 -3.13 -2.33
C THR A 29 -23.14 -2.04 -1.28
N TYR A 30 -24.32 -2.04 -0.66
CA TYR A 30 -24.69 -1.15 0.43
C TYR A 30 -25.51 -1.89 1.49
N THR A 31 -25.89 -1.21 2.57
CA THR A 31 -26.86 -1.74 3.54
C THR A 31 -28.20 -1.05 3.36
N GLN A 32 -29.22 -1.82 2.99
CA GLN A 32 -30.60 -1.39 2.99
C GLN A 32 -31.20 -1.57 4.39
N LYS A 33 -31.86 -0.55 4.92
CA LYS A 33 -32.70 -0.69 6.13
C LYS A 33 -34.15 -0.93 5.73
N LEU A 34 -34.85 -1.77 6.49
CA LEU A 34 -36.29 -1.97 6.39
C LEU A 34 -36.94 -1.70 7.75
N ILE A 35 -38.15 -1.22 7.75
CA ILE A 35 -38.98 -1.03 8.94
C ILE A 35 -40.09 -2.07 8.89
N LEU A 36 -40.12 -2.97 9.88
CA LEU A 36 -41.18 -3.96 10.05
C LEU A 36 -42.09 -3.61 11.20
N SER A 37 -43.39 -3.53 10.93
CA SER A 37 -44.44 -3.40 11.96
C SER A 37 -45.20 -4.72 12.08
N TYR A 38 -45.36 -5.23 13.28
CA TYR A 38 -46.03 -6.50 13.52
C TYR A 38 -46.71 -6.55 14.90
N GLU A 39 -47.64 -7.48 15.05
CA GLU A 39 -48.37 -7.74 16.29
C GLU A 39 -48.32 -9.23 16.65
N ASN A 40 -48.38 -9.50 17.96
CA ASN A 40 -48.49 -10.83 18.55
C ASN A 40 -47.48 -11.85 17.98
N PRO A 41 -46.18 -11.52 17.88
CA PRO A 41 -45.19 -12.46 17.40
C PRO A 41 -45.07 -13.64 18.39
N PRO A 42 -44.78 -14.86 17.91
CA PRO A 42 -44.52 -15.99 18.80
C PRO A 42 -43.33 -15.71 19.72
N SER A 43 -43.38 -16.25 20.94
CA SER A 43 -42.32 -16.05 21.94
C SER A 43 -40.97 -16.64 21.55
N LEU A 44 -40.96 -17.56 20.57
CA LEU A 44 -39.80 -18.18 19.98
C LEU A 44 -39.86 -18.03 18.46
N GLY A 45 -38.74 -17.69 17.88
CA GLY A 45 -38.63 -17.54 16.42
C GLY A 45 -37.72 -16.40 16.02
N VAL A 46 -37.51 -16.31 14.74
CA VAL A 46 -36.78 -15.21 14.08
C VAL A 46 -37.50 -14.83 12.78
N PHE A 47 -37.41 -13.58 12.38
CA PHE A 47 -37.82 -13.19 11.05
C PHE A 47 -36.86 -13.77 10.01
N ASN A 48 -37.43 -14.35 8.96
CA ASN A 48 -36.73 -14.58 7.72
C ASN A 48 -37.14 -13.47 6.75
N VAL A 49 -36.19 -12.67 6.32
CA VAL A 49 -36.38 -11.56 5.37
C VAL A 49 -35.54 -11.88 4.14
N ASN A 50 -36.20 -12.27 3.05
CA ASN A 50 -35.54 -12.71 1.81
C ASN A 50 -34.41 -13.73 2.04
N GLY A 51 -34.61 -14.70 2.94
CA GLY A 51 -33.64 -15.73 3.29
C GLY A 51 -32.66 -15.37 4.41
N THR A 52 -32.64 -14.11 4.88
CA THR A 52 -31.76 -13.67 5.96
C THR A 52 -32.51 -13.69 7.31
N LEU A 53 -31.88 -14.25 8.34
CA LEU A 53 -32.48 -14.40 9.66
C LEU A 53 -32.21 -13.19 10.57
N HIS A 54 -33.25 -12.67 11.22
CA HIS A 54 -33.18 -11.54 12.14
C HIS A 54 -33.95 -11.84 13.44
N ALA A 55 -33.34 -11.52 14.57
CA ALA A 55 -34.00 -11.68 15.87
C ALA A 55 -35.24 -10.77 15.94
N ILE A 56 -36.32 -11.26 16.58
CA ILE A 56 -37.53 -10.47 16.87
C ILE A 56 -37.25 -9.58 18.07
N THR A 57 -37.57 -8.29 17.95
CA THR A 57 -37.43 -7.29 19.03
C THR A 57 -38.76 -6.54 19.25
N ASN A 58 -38.75 -5.24 19.40
CA ASN A 58 -39.98 -4.45 19.56
C ASN A 58 -40.48 -3.91 18.22
N SER A 59 -41.78 -4.00 17.96
CA SER A 59 -42.45 -3.39 16.80
C SER A 59 -42.66 -1.87 17.00
N PRO A 60 -42.38 -1.00 16.01
CA PRO A 60 -41.72 -1.32 14.74
C PRO A 60 -40.25 -1.61 14.91
N GLN A 61 -39.74 -2.57 14.14
CA GLN A 61 -38.35 -3.03 14.19
C GLN A 61 -37.56 -2.59 12.95
N LEU A 62 -36.34 -2.10 13.14
CA LEU A 62 -35.40 -1.77 12.06
C LEU A 62 -34.55 -3.00 11.72
N ILE A 63 -34.70 -3.49 10.50
CA ILE A 63 -33.94 -4.60 9.94
C ILE A 63 -32.81 -4.07 9.08
N SER A 64 -31.64 -4.72 9.08
CA SER A 64 -30.49 -4.37 8.23
C SER A 64 -30.22 -5.48 7.23
N LEU A 65 -30.38 -5.23 5.95
CA LEU A 65 -29.98 -6.08 4.86
C LEU A 65 -28.59 -5.64 4.38
N ALA A 66 -27.54 -6.27 4.91
CA ALA A 66 -26.16 -5.99 4.52
C ALA A 66 -25.84 -6.58 3.15
N ASN A 67 -24.83 -6.02 2.47
CA ASN A 67 -24.37 -6.47 1.16
C ASN A 67 -25.46 -6.52 0.08
N THR A 68 -26.44 -5.62 0.15
CA THR A 68 -27.44 -5.46 -0.91
C THR A 68 -26.75 -4.92 -2.16
N PRO A 69 -26.91 -5.54 -3.36
CA PRO A 69 -26.31 -5.03 -4.59
C PRO A 69 -26.80 -3.61 -4.92
N ALA A 70 -25.91 -2.78 -5.47
CA ALA A 70 -26.25 -1.45 -5.99
C ALA A 70 -26.35 -1.56 -7.52
N ASN A 71 -27.57 -1.76 -8.06
CA ASN A 71 -27.81 -2.01 -9.48
C ASN A 71 -29.12 -1.37 -9.99
N SER A 72 -29.72 -0.46 -9.20
CA SER A 72 -30.96 0.26 -9.54
C SER A 72 -32.19 -0.63 -9.72
N GLU A 73 -32.12 -1.91 -9.35
CA GLU A 73 -33.27 -2.84 -9.50
C GLU A 73 -34.31 -2.62 -8.40
N THR A 74 -35.56 -2.86 -8.71
CA THR A 74 -36.63 -2.88 -7.74
C THR A 74 -36.72 -4.25 -7.06
N VAL A 75 -36.86 -4.27 -5.73
CA VAL A 75 -36.81 -5.47 -4.91
C VAL A 75 -38.15 -5.71 -4.23
N ASP A 76 -38.63 -6.95 -4.36
CA ASP A 76 -39.73 -7.47 -3.55
C ASP A 76 -39.17 -7.98 -2.21
N VAL A 77 -39.90 -7.73 -1.13
CA VAL A 77 -39.52 -8.17 0.21
C VAL A 77 -40.53 -9.15 0.74
N GLU A 78 -40.10 -10.38 0.98
CA GLU A 78 -40.86 -11.40 1.68
C GLU A 78 -40.34 -11.51 3.14
N VAL A 79 -41.31 -11.50 4.06
CA VAL A 79 -41.01 -11.68 5.50
C VAL A 79 -41.93 -12.73 6.07
N PHE A 80 -41.37 -13.67 6.81
CA PHE A 80 -42.10 -14.64 7.61
C PHE A 80 -41.37 -15.01 8.91
N ILE A 81 -42.11 -15.54 9.88
CA ILE A 81 -41.49 -16.05 11.11
C ILE A 81 -41.23 -17.57 10.95
N ASN A 82 -39.99 -18.00 11.17
CA ASN A 82 -39.55 -19.37 10.90
C ASN A 82 -40.27 -20.45 11.72
N THR A 83 -40.87 -20.11 12.84
CA THR A 83 -41.64 -21.01 13.70
C THR A 83 -43.13 -21.00 13.41
N GLU A 84 -43.61 -20.01 12.64
CA GLU A 84 -45.01 -19.78 12.31
C GLU A 84 -45.15 -19.17 10.91
N GLU A 85 -45.04 -19.98 9.87
CA GLU A 85 -45.00 -19.53 8.47
C GLU A 85 -46.30 -18.81 8.04
N THR A 86 -47.41 -19.04 8.76
CA THR A 86 -48.65 -18.31 8.56
C THR A 86 -48.56 -16.82 8.93
N CYS A 87 -47.59 -16.47 9.79
CA CYS A 87 -47.21 -15.10 10.11
C CYS A 87 -46.22 -14.58 9.06
N SER A 88 -46.77 -14.21 7.91
CA SER A 88 -45.98 -13.76 6.76
C SER A 88 -46.62 -12.57 6.06
N ALA A 89 -45.79 -11.79 5.37
CA ALA A 89 -46.20 -10.72 4.49
C ALA A 89 -45.24 -10.61 3.31
N ASN A 90 -45.76 -10.08 2.19
CA ASN A 90 -44.98 -9.78 1.01
C ASN A 90 -45.26 -8.34 0.56
N SER A 91 -44.19 -7.58 0.37
CA SER A 91 -44.26 -6.19 -0.16
C SER A 91 -43.63 -6.19 -1.55
N LEU A 92 -44.49 -6.10 -2.55
CA LEU A 92 -44.04 -6.00 -3.96
C LEU A 92 -43.49 -4.61 -4.24
N ASN A 93 -42.39 -4.55 -4.99
CA ASN A 93 -41.66 -3.30 -5.29
C ASN A 93 -41.39 -2.48 -4.02
N CYS A 94 -40.98 -3.14 -2.94
CA CYS A 94 -40.80 -2.55 -1.62
C CYS A 94 -39.83 -1.36 -1.66
N TYR A 95 -38.72 -1.52 -2.36
CA TYR A 95 -37.73 -0.46 -2.58
C TYR A 95 -37.00 -0.60 -3.91
N THR A 96 -36.44 0.50 -4.40
CA THR A 96 -35.48 0.48 -5.50
C THR A 96 -34.09 0.44 -4.90
N GLN A 97 -33.26 -0.48 -5.34
CA GLN A 97 -31.86 -0.55 -4.96
C GLN A 97 -31.14 0.74 -5.36
N ARG A 98 -30.09 1.05 -4.63
CA ARG A 98 -29.22 2.19 -4.93
C ARG A 98 -28.64 2.05 -6.33
N ASP A 99 -28.39 3.17 -7.00
CA ASP A 99 -27.57 3.22 -8.21
C ASP A 99 -26.19 2.62 -7.94
N PRO A 100 -25.51 2.07 -8.95
CA PRO A 100 -24.15 1.57 -8.80
C PRO A 100 -23.24 2.56 -8.08
N CYS A 101 -22.32 2.03 -7.27
CA CYS A 101 -21.38 2.85 -6.50
C CYS A 101 -20.44 3.59 -7.45
N CYS A 102 -20.64 4.90 -7.56
CA CYS A 102 -19.96 5.76 -8.53
C CYS A 102 -18.66 6.40 -8.03
N GLU A 103 -18.33 6.21 -6.75
CA GLU A 103 -17.16 6.86 -6.17
C GLU A 103 -15.99 5.85 -6.08
N LEU A 104 -15.36 5.49 -7.20
CA LEU A 104 -14.11 4.74 -7.20
C LEU A 104 -12.93 5.71 -7.30
N ILE A 105 -12.50 6.20 -6.16
CA ILE A 105 -11.41 7.17 -6.08
C ILE A 105 -10.07 6.44 -5.94
N ARG A 106 -9.05 6.97 -6.63
CA ARG A 106 -7.68 6.46 -6.63
C ARG A 106 -6.69 7.59 -6.40
N LEU A 107 -5.58 7.29 -5.74
CA LEU A 107 -4.44 8.18 -5.67
C LEU A 107 -3.81 8.35 -7.06
N GLN A 108 -3.45 9.58 -7.42
CA GLN A 108 -2.77 9.89 -8.68
C GLN A 108 -1.43 10.59 -8.49
N TYR A 109 -1.29 11.31 -7.38
CA TYR A 109 -0.09 12.09 -7.10
C TYR A 109 0.08 12.26 -5.61
N VAL A 110 1.30 12.10 -5.13
CA VAL A 110 1.67 12.25 -3.72
C VAL A 110 2.98 13.03 -3.63
N ASN A 111 2.95 14.19 -2.98
CA ASN A 111 4.13 15.00 -2.77
C ASN A 111 4.22 15.47 -1.32
N PRO A 112 4.95 14.74 -0.45
CA PRO A 112 5.16 15.11 0.94
C PRO A 112 5.89 16.46 1.07
N ASN A 113 6.80 16.81 0.15
CA ASN A 113 7.57 18.07 0.21
C ASN A 113 6.70 19.32 0.07
N SER A 114 5.63 19.24 -0.72
CA SER A 114 4.69 20.34 -0.93
C SER A 114 3.36 20.15 -0.22
N ASN A 115 3.20 19.04 0.53
CA ASN A 115 1.95 18.67 1.20
C ASN A 115 0.75 18.56 0.25
N VAL A 116 0.97 18.03 -0.96
CA VAL A 116 -0.04 17.94 -2.02
C VAL A 116 -0.35 16.48 -2.34
N ILE A 117 -1.65 16.20 -2.44
CA ILE A 117 -2.19 14.91 -2.87
C ILE A 117 -3.15 15.17 -4.02
N LYS A 118 -3.14 14.36 -5.09
CA LYS A 118 -4.20 14.35 -6.08
C LYS A 118 -4.89 13.00 -6.08
N VAL A 119 -6.20 13.05 -6.23
CA VAL A 119 -7.06 11.88 -6.38
C VAL A 119 -7.88 12.01 -7.64
N LYS A 120 -8.32 10.88 -8.19
CA LYS A 120 -9.12 10.81 -9.42
C LYS A 120 -10.31 9.91 -9.21
N ASN A 121 -11.46 10.31 -9.74
CA ASN A 121 -12.59 9.43 -9.88
C ASN A 121 -12.39 8.53 -11.12
N THR A 122 -12.14 7.25 -10.90
CA THR A 122 -11.92 6.26 -11.97
C THR A 122 -13.17 5.49 -12.36
N SER A 123 -14.33 5.82 -11.76
CA SER A 123 -15.63 5.24 -12.14
C SER A 123 -16.22 5.93 -13.37
N ASP A 124 -17.28 5.33 -13.93
CA ASP A 124 -17.98 5.85 -15.12
C ASP A 124 -19.02 6.94 -14.81
N CYS A 125 -19.14 7.35 -13.55
CA CYS A 125 -20.13 8.33 -13.10
C CYS A 125 -19.58 9.25 -12.00
N GLY A 126 -20.22 10.42 -11.82
CA GLY A 126 -19.85 11.38 -10.78
C GLY A 126 -20.37 10.99 -9.39
N GLY A 127 -19.65 11.43 -8.34
CA GLY A 127 -20.05 11.16 -6.96
C GLY A 127 -19.48 12.16 -5.95
N ASP A 128 -20.14 12.24 -4.79
CA ASP A 128 -19.69 13.06 -3.66
C ASP A 128 -18.64 12.29 -2.82
N ILE A 129 -17.44 12.85 -2.76
CA ILE A 129 -16.30 12.25 -2.06
C ILE A 129 -16.01 12.90 -0.69
N SER A 130 -16.92 13.71 -0.15
CA SER A 130 -16.75 14.41 1.14
C SER A 130 -16.50 13.46 2.32
N SER A 131 -17.01 12.22 2.23
CA SER A 131 -16.84 11.18 3.24
C SER A 131 -15.57 10.35 3.08
N TRP A 132 -14.76 10.61 2.05
CA TRP A 132 -13.46 9.99 1.86
C TRP A 132 -12.38 10.66 2.69
N GLY A 133 -11.23 10.01 2.84
CA GLY A 133 -10.12 10.59 3.57
C GLY A 133 -8.81 9.87 3.30
N VAL A 134 -7.75 10.45 3.80
CA VAL A 134 -6.38 9.91 3.73
C VAL A 134 -5.78 9.77 5.12
N ALA A 135 -4.86 8.83 5.26
CA ALA A 135 -4.05 8.70 6.46
C ALA A 135 -2.57 8.52 6.09
N SER A 136 -1.70 9.01 6.94
CA SER A 136 -0.24 8.83 6.88
C SER A 136 0.29 8.83 8.31
N ASN A 137 1.23 7.94 8.63
CA ASN A 137 1.81 7.81 9.98
C ASN A 137 0.76 7.72 11.11
N GLY A 138 -0.42 7.09 10.83
CA GLY A 138 -1.51 6.96 11.79
C GLY A 138 -2.37 8.20 12.01
N VAL A 139 -2.13 9.29 11.29
CA VAL A 139 -2.95 10.51 11.31
C VAL A 139 -3.93 10.46 10.15
N TYR A 140 -5.23 10.50 10.44
CA TYR A 140 -6.32 10.51 9.45
C TYR A 140 -6.88 11.91 9.26
N ASN A 141 -7.15 12.30 8.01
CA ASN A 141 -7.91 13.50 7.66
C ASN A 141 -8.95 13.19 6.58
N SER A 142 -10.19 13.68 6.79
CA SER A 142 -11.23 13.60 5.77
C SER A 142 -10.98 14.60 4.64
N PHE A 143 -11.49 14.31 3.45
CA PHE A 143 -11.40 15.26 2.34
C PHE A 143 -12.15 16.57 2.63
N ASP A 144 -13.24 16.50 3.39
CA ASP A 144 -13.94 17.70 3.87
C ASP A 144 -13.03 18.60 4.72
N ALA A 145 -12.18 18.02 5.57
CA ALA A 145 -11.20 18.79 6.36
C ALA A 145 -10.05 19.34 5.52
N LEU A 146 -9.64 18.65 4.44
CA LEU A 146 -8.53 19.05 3.57
C LEU A 146 -8.95 20.01 2.46
N SER A 147 -10.19 19.94 2.00
CA SER A 147 -10.66 20.68 0.82
C SER A 147 -10.85 22.18 1.08
N GLY A 148 -11.05 22.58 2.33
CA GLY A 148 -11.47 23.94 2.64
C GLY A 148 -12.86 24.25 2.05
N SER A 149 -12.91 25.08 0.99
CA SER A 149 -14.14 25.43 0.28
C SER A 149 -14.27 24.78 -1.11
N GLN A 150 -13.46 23.80 -1.43
CA GLN A 150 -13.50 23.14 -2.74
C GLN A 150 -14.76 22.27 -2.88
N ASN A 151 -15.23 22.13 -4.13
CA ASN A 151 -16.28 21.18 -4.43
C ASN A 151 -15.73 19.75 -4.33
N LEU A 152 -16.41 18.91 -3.55
CA LEU A 152 -16.07 17.51 -3.34
C LEU A 152 -16.95 16.56 -4.17
N TYR A 153 -17.69 17.06 -5.15
CA TYR A 153 -18.33 16.24 -6.16
C TYR A 153 -17.41 16.13 -7.37
N LEU A 154 -16.96 14.92 -7.69
CA LEU A 154 -16.12 14.64 -8.86
C LEU A 154 -16.90 13.92 -9.93
N GLU A 155 -16.88 14.45 -11.14
CA GLU A 155 -17.39 13.77 -12.33
C GLU A 155 -16.50 12.56 -12.70
N ALA A 156 -17.00 11.70 -13.59
CA ALA A 156 -16.23 10.57 -14.12
C ALA A 156 -14.90 11.06 -14.74
N GLY A 157 -13.78 10.50 -14.29
CA GLY A 157 -12.44 10.85 -14.77
C GLY A 157 -11.87 12.16 -14.24
N GLU A 158 -12.62 12.92 -13.44
CA GLU A 158 -12.16 14.18 -12.85
C GLU A 158 -11.13 13.95 -11.76
N GLU A 159 -10.18 14.89 -11.65
CA GLU A 159 -9.12 14.90 -10.63
C GLU A 159 -9.34 16.05 -9.65
N LEU A 160 -9.04 15.79 -8.37
CA LEU A 160 -9.04 16.77 -7.30
C LEU A 160 -7.66 16.85 -6.66
N GLN A 161 -7.15 18.08 -6.51
CA GLN A 161 -5.94 18.33 -5.74
C GLN A 161 -6.31 18.79 -4.32
N LEU A 162 -5.75 18.12 -3.32
CA LEU A 162 -5.92 18.42 -1.91
C LEU A 162 -4.58 18.88 -1.32
N ALA A 163 -4.64 19.85 -0.40
CA ALA A 163 -3.50 20.32 0.36
C ALA A 163 -3.64 19.85 1.81
N TRP A 164 -2.70 19.04 2.29
CA TRP A 164 -2.68 18.59 3.68
C TRP A 164 -1.78 19.51 4.51
N VAL A 165 -2.34 20.59 4.99
CA VAL A 165 -1.61 21.54 5.84
C VAL A 165 -1.12 20.82 7.12
N ASN A 166 0.17 20.97 7.44
CA ASN A 166 0.86 20.28 8.54
C ASN A 166 0.95 18.74 8.37
N TRP A 167 1.02 18.26 7.14
CA TRP A 167 1.39 16.87 6.90
C TRP A 167 2.86 16.67 7.30
N ASP A 168 3.08 15.89 8.37
CA ASP A 168 4.41 15.52 8.86
C ASP A 168 4.84 14.21 8.20
N ALA A 169 4.99 14.24 6.88
CA ALA A 169 5.48 13.11 6.11
C ALA A 169 6.97 13.29 5.81
N ASP A 170 7.75 12.25 6.07
CA ASP A 170 9.15 12.21 5.66
C ASP A 170 9.23 11.97 4.14
N GLU A 171 10.01 12.78 3.43
CA GLU A 171 10.22 12.64 1.98
C GLU A 171 11.01 11.38 1.63
N THR A 172 11.84 10.88 2.56
CA THR A 172 12.71 9.73 2.35
C THR A 172 12.10 8.41 2.79
N PHE A 173 11.09 8.43 3.67
CA PHE A 173 10.42 7.24 4.18
C PHE A 173 8.99 7.55 4.63
N GLY A 174 8.00 6.84 4.10
CA GLY A 174 6.62 7.07 4.52
C GLY A 174 5.60 6.23 3.77
N ASP A 175 4.34 6.51 4.07
CA ASP A 175 3.18 5.91 3.42
C ASP A 175 2.02 6.90 3.29
N LEU A 176 1.09 6.59 2.41
CA LEU A 176 -0.20 7.26 2.32
C LEU A 176 -1.29 6.22 2.03
N GLN A 177 -2.33 6.26 2.82
CA GLN A 177 -3.51 5.42 2.69
C GLN A 177 -4.69 6.26 2.23
N LEU A 178 -5.49 5.74 1.30
CA LEU A 178 -6.77 6.30 0.89
C LEU A 178 -7.91 5.46 1.47
N TYR A 179 -8.85 6.09 2.15
CA TYR A 179 -10.00 5.44 2.76
C TYR A 179 -11.30 5.92 2.13
N GLY A 180 -12.18 4.96 1.83
CA GLY A 180 -13.54 5.21 1.38
C GLY A 180 -14.51 5.54 2.51
N PRO A 181 -15.80 5.77 2.18
CA PRO A 181 -16.83 6.28 3.12
C PRO A 181 -17.07 5.42 4.36
N THR A 182 -16.69 4.14 4.34
CA THR A 182 -16.89 3.19 5.44
C THR A 182 -15.59 2.86 6.17
N ASN A 183 -14.58 3.72 6.07
CA ASN A 183 -13.22 3.49 6.57
C ASN A 183 -12.57 2.20 6.00
N VAL A 184 -12.94 1.83 4.78
CA VAL A 184 -12.29 0.74 4.06
C VAL A 184 -11.10 1.32 3.30
N LEU A 185 -9.93 0.68 3.45
CA LEU A 185 -8.75 1.04 2.65
C LEU A 185 -9.07 0.79 1.16
N MET A 186 -8.84 1.79 0.32
CA MET A 186 -9.16 1.80 -1.10
C MET A 186 -7.94 1.88 -1.99
N ASP A 187 -6.86 2.50 -1.49
CA ASP A 187 -5.60 2.62 -2.19
C ASP A 187 -4.45 2.85 -1.21
N TYR A 188 -3.22 2.57 -1.65
CA TYR A 188 -2.04 2.61 -0.81
C TYR A 188 -0.79 2.91 -1.64
N ILE A 189 0.11 3.70 -1.07
CA ILE A 189 1.49 3.87 -1.53
C ILE A 189 2.42 3.94 -0.31
N GLN A 190 3.61 3.32 -0.42
CA GLN A 190 4.73 3.54 0.50
C GLN A 190 6.03 3.75 -0.26
N TRP A 191 6.94 4.53 0.32
CA TRP A 191 8.22 4.89 -0.29
C TRP A 191 9.36 4.85 0.71
N GLY A 192 10.60 4.75 0.17
CA GLY A 192 11.85 4.78 0.94
C GLY A 192 12.12 3.55 1.78
N GLY A 193 11.19 2.62 1.89
CA GLY A 193 11.32 1.37 2.61
C GLY A 193 9.99 0.69 2.85
N SER A 194 10.03 -0.61 3.18
CA SER A 194 8.87 -1.42 3.54
C SER A 194 8.61 -1.42 5.05
N GLY A 195 7.49 -2.01 5.47
CA GLY A 195 7.13 -2.16 6.89
C GLY A 195 6.38 -0.97 7.49
N ASN A 196 5.82 -0.10 6.66
CA ASN A 196 4.96 0.99 7.11
C ASN A 196 3.66 0.48 7.75
N LEU A 197 2.97 1.36 8.50
CA LEU A 197 1.90 1.01 9.45
C LEU A 197 0.80 0.10 8.88
N ASN A 198 0.37 0.32 7.64
CA ASN A 198 -0.75 -0.40 7.03
C ASN A 198 -0.35 -1.31 5.85
N GLU A 199 0.93 -1.60 5.67
CA GLU A 199 1.40 -2.50 4.62
C GLU A 199 0.73 -3.87 4.69
N SER A 200 0.60 -4.46 5.89
CA SER A 200 -0.04 -5.77 6.06
C SER A 200 -1.52 -5.79 5.67
N ILE A 201 -2.25 -4.69 5.92
CA ILE A 201 -3.65 -4.53 5.53
C ILE A 201 -3.73 -4.39 4.01
N SER A 202 -2.91 -3.53 3.42
CA SER A 202 -2.82 -3.30 1.98
C SER A 202 -2.47 -4.58 1.22
N THR A 203 -1.53 -5.37 1.73
CA THR A 203 -1.15 -6.68 1.19
C THR A 203 -2.31 -7.68 1.26
N SER A 204 -3.04 -7.73 2.39
CA SER A 204 -4.18 -8.64 2.55
C SER A 204 -5.33 -8.33 1.61
N LEU A 205 -5.47 -7.09 1.17
CA LEU A 205 -6.46 -6.62 0.19
C LEU A 205 -5.97 -6.75 -1.25
N GLY A 206 -4.71 -7.14 -1.48
CA GLY A 206 -4.13 -7.24 -2.81
C GLY A 206 -3.78 -5.89 -3.45
N PHE A 207 -3.64 -4.83 -2.66
CA PHE A 207 -3.26 -3.50 -3.13
C PHE A 207 -1.75 -3.29 -3.16
N TRP A 208 -0.99 -4.10 -2.42
CA TRP A 208 0.45 -3.97 -2.30
C TRP A 208 1.13 -5.33 -2.14
N GLU A 209 2.34 -5.46 -2.63
CA GLU A 209 3.17 -6.64 -2.40
C GLU A 209 4.01 -6.43 -1.14
N ALA A 210 4.04 -7.42 -0.25
CA ALA A 210 4.78 -7.33 1.01
C ALA A 210 6.28 -7.13 0.78
N GLY A 211 6.88 -6.20 1.50
CA GLY A 211 8.31 -5.90 1.41
C GLY A 211 8.71 -5.01 0.24
N THR A 212 7.75 -4.55 -0.58
CA THR A 212 8.02 -3.64 -1.71
C THR A 212 7.73 -2.18 -1.35
N PHE A 213 8.34 -1.24 -2.04
CA PHE A 213 8.13 0.20 -1.89
C PHE A 213 8.54 0.93 -3.16
N VAL A 214 8.07 2.17 -3.33
CA VAL A 214 8.52 3.04 -4.43
C VAL A 214 9.93 3.50 -4.11
N ASN A 215 10.90 3.01 -4.87
CA ASN A 215 12.31 3.37 -4.73
C ASN A 215 12.63 4.61 -5.60
N ALA A 216 12.10 5.75 -5.21
CA ALA A 216 12.27 7.04 -5.86
C ALA A 216 12.11 8.17 -4.85
N LEU A 217 12.45 9.39 -5.21
CA LEU A 217 12.15 10.60 -4.44
C LEU A 217 10.82 11.22 -4.88
N PRO A 218 10.08 11.92 -3.97
CA PRO A 218 8.89 12.65 -4.37
C PRO A 218 9.19 13.79 -5.35
N PRO A 219 8.23 14.21 -6.18
CA PRO A 219 6.84 13.79 -6.16
C PRO A 219 6.63 12.41 -6.78
N PHE A 220 5.68 11.63 -6.23
CA PHE A 220 5.28 10.35 -6.79
C PHE A 220 4.06 10.53 -7.69
N GLU A 221 4.10 9.95 -8.89
CA GLU A 221 3.01 9.98 -9.86
C GLU A 221 2.57 8.55 -10.19
N TYR A 222 1.26 8.34 -10.22
CA TYR A 222 0.69 7.07 -10.64
C TYR A 222 0.68 6.98 -12.17
N ILE A 223 1.29 5.93 -12.72
CA ILE A 223 1.41 5.69 -14.17
C ILE A 223 0.66 4.44 -14.63
N GLY A 224 -0.09 3.80 -13.73
CA GLY A 224 -0.80 2.56 -14.02
C GLY A 224 -2.14 2.76 -14.74
N ASP A 225 -2.75 1.63 -15.08
CA ASP A 225 -4.03 1.53 -15.79
C ASP A 225 -5.24 1.33 -14.86
N GLY A 226 -5.08 1.56 -13.55
CA GLY A 226 -6.05 1.27 -12.49
C GLY A 226 -5.64 0.10 -11.60
N SER A 227 -4.56 -0.60 -11.91
CA SER A 227 -3.98 -1.65 -11.07
C SER A 227 -3.33 -1.07 -9.80
N HIS A 228 -3.07 -1.94 -8.81
CA HIS A 228 -2.39 -1.57 -7.58
C HIS A 228 -0.98 -2.17 -7.58
N GLY A 229 -0.04 -1.52 -6.88
CA GLY A 229 1.32 -2.01 -6.69
C GLY A 229 2.35 -0.90 -6.82
N TYR A 230 3.54 -1.14 -6.31
CA TYR A 230 4.64 -0.17 -6.34
C TYR A 230 5.13 0.11 -7.79
N GLU A 231 5.02 -0.87 -8.67
CA GLU A 231 5.42 -0.81 -10.08
C GLU A 231 4.61 0.19 -10.93
N PHE A 232 3.46 0.62 -10.41
CA PHE A 232 2.60 1.63 -11.06
C PHE A 232 2.87 3.06 -10.57
N TRP A 233 3.91 3.23 -9.76
CA TRP A 233 4.31 4.54 -9.27
C TRP A 233 5.70 4.92 -9.75
N THR A 234 5.89 6.18 -10.12
CA THR A 234 7.18 6.77 -10.47
C THR A 234 7.44 7.99 -9.61
N GLY A 235 8.70 8.39 -9.52
CA GLY A 235 9.15 9.58 -8.80
C GLY A 235 10.43 10.12 -9.41
N ALA A 236 11.04 11.08 -8.77
CA ALA A 236 12.36 11.56 -9.16
C ALA A 236 13.42 10.49 -8.85
N ASP A 237 14.39 10.36 -9.72
CA ASP A 237 15.52 9.46 -9.49
C ASP A 237 16.25 9.84 -8.19
N ILE A 238 16.61 8.84 -7.41
CA ILE A 238 17.47 9.04 -6.25
C ILE A 238 18.88 9.28 -6.80
N PRO A 239 19.49 10.45 -6.55
CA PRO A 239 20.83 10.71 -7.03
C PRO A 239 21.79 9.64 -6.52
N CYS A 240 22.54 9.08 -7.45
CA CYS A 240 23.59 8.13 -7.13
C CYS A 240 24.72 8.85 -6.36
N ASP A 241 25.14 8.30 -5.22
CA ASP A 241 26.27 8.80 -4.45
C ASP A 241 26.97 7.66 -3.70
N ILE A 242 28.29 7.57 -3.85
CA ILE A 242 29.13 6.67 -3.03
C ILE A 242 29.61 7.48 -1.82
N LEU A 243 29.00 7.20 -0.67
CA LEU A 243 29.16 7.97 0.56
C LEU A 243 30.48 7.69 1.25
N ASN A 244 30.94 6.43 1.21
CA ASN A 244 32.15 6.00 1.90
C ASN A 244 32.73 4.70 1.33
N VAL A 245 34.04 4.57 1.43
CA VAL A 245 34.78 3.33 1.14
C VAL A 245 35.79 3.11 2.25
N ASP A 246 35.62 2.04 3.04
CA ASP A 246 36.52 1.71 4.16
C ASP A 246 37.21 0.39 3.96
N VAL A 247 38.55 0.36 4.14
CA VAL A 247 39.33 -0.87 4.16
C VAL A 247 39.19 -1.55 5.52
N VAL A 248 38.61 -2.76 5.51
CA VAL A 248 38.33 -3.55 6.73
C VAL A 248 39.50 -4.42 7.11
N SER A 249 40.11 -5.11 6.13
CA SER A 249 41.22 -6.04 6.35
C SER A 249 41.97 -6.36 5.06
N ASN A 250 43.14 -6.96 5.20
CA ASN A 250 43.91 -7.53 4.11
C ASN A 250 44.53 -8.88 4.52
N THR A 251 44.84 -9.70 3.55
CA THR A 251 45.61 -10.95 3.77
C THR A 251 47.11 -10.70 3.71
N ALA A 252 47.88 -11.68 4.19
CA ALA A 252 49.30 -11.78 3.84
C ALA A 252 49.44 -12.03 2.33
N CYS A 253 50.56 -11.68 1.78
CA CYS A 253 50.86 -11.96 0.38
C CYS A 253 50.92 -13.48 0.09
N ASN A 254 50.33 -13.88 -1.02
CA ASN A 254 50.43 -15.24 -1.55
C ASN A 254 51.69 -15.35 -2.41
N PRO A 255 52.73 -16.11 -1.96
CA PRO A 255 53.98 -16.19 -2.70
C PRO A 255 53.85 -16.92 -4.05
N ALA A 256 52.79 -17.66 -4.29
CA ALA A 256 52.54 -18.34 -5.56
C ALA A 256 52.03 -17.43 -6.67
N THR A 257 51.26 -16.40 -6.32
CA THR A 257 50.69 -15.44 -7.28
C THR A 257 51.38 -14.08 -7.23
N GLY A 258 51.97 -13.74 -6.09
CA GLY A 258 52.51 -12.40 -5.83
C GLY A 258 51.46 -11.37 -5.43
N ASP A 259 50.23 -11.82 -5.15
CA ASP A 259 49.07 -10.95 -4.83
C ASP A 259 48.70 -11.07 -3.35
N TYR A 260 47.96 -10.10 -2.87
CA TYR A 260 47.26 -10.14 -1.58
C TYR A 260 45.79 -9.68 -1.78
N SER A 261 44.89 -10.15 -0.94
CA SER A 261 43.49 -9.76 -1.00
C SER A 261 43.21 -8.60 -0.04
N VAL A 262 42.48 -7.60 -0.51
CA VAL A 262 41.98 -6.48 0.29
C VAL A 262 40.47 -6.61 0.42
N THR A 263 40.01 -6.54 1.67
CA THR A 263 38.57 -6.52 2.03
C THR A 263 38.19 -5.10 2.40
N PHE A 264 37.14 -4.59 1.78
CA PHE A 264 36.63 -3.23 2.02
C PHE A 264 35.11 -3.21 1.98
N THR A 265 34.50 -2.18 2.56
CA THR A 265 33.06 -1.89 2.47
C THR A 265 32.82 -0.67 1.60
N VAL A 266 31.64 -0.61 0.98
CA VAL A 266 31.17 0.53 0.21
C VAL A 266 29.77 0.90 0.68
N ASP A 267 29.64 2.13 1.17
CA ASP A 267 28.35 2.73 1.53
C ASP A 267 27.90 3.64 0.40
N TYR A 268 26.67 3.46 -0.07
CA TYR A 268 26.13 4.23 -1.19
C TYR A 268 24.62 4.42 -1.09
N THR A 269 24.08 5.37 -1.87
CA THR A 269 22.67 5.61 -2.11
C THR A 269 22.40 5.68 -3.62
N GLY A 270 21.15 5.47 -4.05
CA GLY A 270 20.75 5.63 -5.44
C GLY A 270 21.54 4.78 -6.45
N ALA A 271 21.91 3.56 -6.07
CA ALA A 271 22.57 2.66 -7.01
C ALA A 271 21.70 2.38 -8.23
N PRO A 272 22.27 2.26 -9.44
CA PRO A 272 21.53 1.90 -10.63
C PRO A 272 20.88 0.51 -10.47
N GLU A 273 19.73 0.31 -11.13
CA GLU A 273 18.96 -0.95 -11.05
C GLU A 273 19.68 -2.15 -11.68
N SER A 274 20.69 -1.89 -12.52
CA SER A 274 21.47 -2.92 -13.24
C SER A 274 22.96 -2.59 -13.20
N GLY A 275 23.76 -3.56 -13.62
CA GLY A 275 25.23 -3.44 -13.63
C GLY A 275 25.89 -3.91 -12.35
N GLY A 276 27.19 -3.65 -12.27
CA GLY A 276 28.06 -3.98 -11.17
C GLY A 276 28.71 -2.74 -10.56
N ILE A 277 29.61 -2.99 -9.61
CA ILE A 277 30.53 -1.98 -9.10
C ILE A 277 31.90 -2.21 -9.71
N PHE A 278 32.53 -1.18 -10.26
CA PHE A 278 33.91 -1.21 -10.68
C PHE A 278 34.82 -0.80 -9.52
N VAL A 279 35.86 -1.58 -9.28
CA VAL A 279 36.90 -1.22 -8.32
C VAL A 279 38.23 -1.33 -9.02
N ASN A 280 38.94 -0.22 -9.19
CA ASN A 280 40.21 -0.15 -9.94
C ASN A 280 40.06 -0.76 -11.36
N GLY A 281 38.92 -0.58 -12.00
CA GLY A 281 38.61 -1.11 -13.33
C GLY A 281 38.18 -2.58 -13.37
N ASN A 282 38.07 -3.28 -12.24
CA ASN A 282 37.56 -4.65 -12.17
C ASN A 282 36.08 -4.65 -11.80
N ALA A 283 35.25 -5.29 -12.64
CA ALA A 283 33.83 -5.45 -12.37
C ALA A 283 33.58 -6.47 -11.26
N ILE A 284 32.78 -6.10 -10.29
CA ILE A 284 32.33 -6.93 -9.18
C ILE A 284 30.81 -6.86 -9.09
N VAL A 285 30.17 -7.95 -8.71
CA VAL A 285 28.70 -7.98 -8.52
C VAL A 285 28.31 -6.99 -7.42
N LEU A 286 27.36 -6.09 -7.75
CA LEU A 286 26.81 -5.15 -6.80
C LEU A 286 26.08 -5.91 -5.67
N GLN A 287 26.32 -5.50 -4.43
CA GLN A 287 25.67 -6.00 -3.21
C GLN A 287 24.98 -4.82 -2.53
N GLU A 288 24.25 -5.06 -1.45
CA GLU A 288 23.62 -4.01 -0.66
C GLU A 288 24.66 -3.02 -0.09
N SER A 289 24.26 -1.75 0.08
CA SER A 289 25.10 -0.72 0.71
C SER A 289 25.62 -1.19 2.08
N GLY A 290 26.89 -0.91 2.36
CA GLY A 290 27.57 -1.40 3.56
C GLY A 290 28.08 -2.85 3.48
N SER A 291 27.85 -3.54 2.36
CA SER A 291 28.38 -4.89 2.16
C SER A 291 29.88 -4.92 1.93
N THR A 292 30.47 -6.10 2.19
CA THR A 292 31.89 -6.33 2.09
C THR A 292 32.30 -6.85 0.72
N TYR A 293 33.26 -6.22 0.12
CA TYR A 293 33.89 -6.62 -1.16
C TYR A 293 35.32 -7.10 -0.97
N VAL A 294 35.80 -7.94 -1.87
CA VAL A 294 37.18 -8.45 -1.85
C VAL A 294 37.79 -8.31 -3.24
N ILE A 295 38.99 -7.74 -3.31
CA ILE A 295 39.80 -7.69 -4.53
C ILE A 295 41.19 -8.26 -4.27
N ASP A 296 41.79 -8.88 -5.31
CA ASP A 296 43.19 -9.27 -5.30
C ASP A 296 44.04 -8.19 -5.95
N VAL A 297 45.13 -7.82 -5.29
CA VAL A 297 45.99 -6.71 -5.69
C VAL A 297 47.45 -7.19 -5.69
N PRO A 298 48.27 -6.83 -6.71
CA PRO A 298 49.65 -7.15 -6.74
C PRO A 298 50.43 -6.57 -5.54
N SER A 299 51.24 -7.40 -4.91
CA SER A 299 52.12 -6.98 -3.80
C SER A 299 53.35 -6.28 -4.34
N ASN A 300 53.40 -4.98 -4.25
CA ASN A 300 54.48 -4.15 -4.77
C ASN A 300 55.11 -3.21 -3.72
N GLY A 301 54.65 -3.28 -2.46
CA GLY A 301 55.12 -2.39 -1.40
C GLY A 301 54.78 -0.93 -1.63
N ALA A 302 53.66 -0.66 -2.31
CA ALA A 302 53.18 0.69 -2.61
C ALA A 302 51.84 0.95 -1.95
N TRP A 303 51.45 2.21 -1.89
CA TRP A 303 50.09 2.60 -1.48
C TRP A 303 49.08 2.15 -2.54
N LEU A 304 48.04 1.45 -2.08
CA LEU A 304 46.85 1.15 -2.88
C LEU A 304 45.90 2.34 -2.82
N ASN A 305 45.41 2.77 -3.97
CA ASN A 305 44.29 3.63 -4.10
C ASN A 305 43.06 2.78 -4.50
N LEU A 306 41.87 3.13 -4.00
CA LEU A 306 40.62 2.53 -4.43
C LEU A 306 39.82 3.57 -5.24
N ASP A 307 39.64 3.26 -6.52
CA ASP A 307 38.75 4.00 -7.41
C ASP A 307 37.51 3.14 -7.62
N VAL A 308 36.39 3.61 -7.07
CA VAL A 308 35.11 2.87 -7.03
C VAL A 308 34.08 3.64 -7.82
N SER A 309 33.37 2.96 -8.75
CA SER A 309 32.29 3.56 -9.52
C SER A 309 31.23 2.51 -9.86
N PHE A 310 30.01 2.95 -10.22
CA PHE A 310 29.03 2.02 -10.78
C PHE A 310 29.27 1.78 -12.26
N GLU A 311 29.00 0.55 -12.72
CA GLU A 311 29.19 0.17 -14.13
C GLU A 311 28.29 0.95 -15.07
N ASP A 312 26.99 1.06 -14.74
CA ASP A 312 25.98 1.71 -15.57
C ASP A 312 25.90 3.22 -15.34
N GLU A 313 26.53 3.74 -14.28
CA GLU A 313 26.62 5.16 -13.97
C GLU A 313 28.02 5.60 -13.50
N PRO A 314 29.01 5.63 -14.42
CA PRO A 314 30.41 5.92 -14.07
C PRO A 314 30.65 7.31 -13.47
N ALA A 315 29.71 8.25 -13.63
CA ALA A 315 29.77 9.57 -13.00
C ALA A 315 29.63 9.47 -11.46
N CYS A 316 28.96 8.43 -10.98
CA CYS A 316 28.89 8.08 -9.58
C CYS A 316 30.14 7.33 -9.15
N SER A 317 31.12 8.04 -8.68
CA SER A 317 32.43 7.50 -8.33
C SER A 317 33.00 8.08 -7.05
N PHE A 318 33.83 7.29 -6.39
CA PHE A 318 34.54 7.67 -5.16
C PHE A 318 36.00 7.26 -5.27
N PHE A 319 36.91 8.17 -4.95
CA PHE A 319 38.34 7.91 -4.94
C PHE A 319 38.87 7.99 -3.52
N LEU A 320 39.35 6.85 -3.01
CA LEU A 320 40.07 6.74 -1.74
C LEU A 320 41.57 6.67 -2.01
N GLY A 321 42.27 7.77 -1.86
CA GLY A 321 43.72 7.84 -1.98
C GLY A 321 44.44 7.27 -0.77
N ASN A 322 45.56 6.51 -1.00
CA ASN A 322 46.32 5.89 0.07
C ASN A 322 45.50 5.02 1.01
N ALA A 323 44.55 4.27 0.47
CA ALA A 323 43.63 3.42 1.21
C ALA A 323 44.36 2.37 2.07
N PHE A 324 45.43 1.80 1.56
CA PHE A 324 46.20 0.77 2.25
C PHE A 324 47.62 0.71 1.70
N TYR A 325 48.61 0.44 2.59
CA TYR A 325 49.99 0.19 2.19
C TYR A 325 50.21 -1.30 1.99
N GLY A 326 50.41 -1.71 0.73
CA GLY A 326 50.53 -3.11 0.36
C GLY A 326 51.77 -3.80 0.98
N PRO A 327 51.67 -5.10 1.29
CA PRO A 327 52.82 -5.86 1.79
C PRO A 327 53.94 -5.90 0.74
N SER A 328 55.17 -5.80 1.20
CA SER A 328 56.40 -5.93 0.36
C SER A 328 56.98 -7.35 0.33
N ASP A 329 56.45 -8.25 1.15
CA ASP A 329 57.06 -9.54 1.48
C ASP A 329 56.97 -10.59 0.37
N CYS A 330 56.17 -10.35 -0.68
CA CYS A 330 56.07 -11.20 -1.86
C CYS A 330 57.05 -10.84 -2.99
N TYR A 331 57.75 -9.75 -2.87
CA TYR A 331 58.73 -9.41 -3.89
C TYR A 331 59.97 -10.32 -3.74
N VAL A 332 59.90 -11.52 -4.33
CA VAL A 332 61.06 -12.36 -4.54
C VAL A 332 61.84 -11.68 -5.65
N ASN A 333 62.88 -10.92 -5.29
CA ASN A 333 63.83 -10.42 -6.27
C ASN A 333 64.44 -11.60 -6.98
N PRO A 334 64.17 -11.85 -8.28
CA PRO A 334 64.75 -13.01 -9.00
C PRO A 334 66.27 -12.96 -9.09
N GLU A 335 66.88 -11.83 -8.76
CA GLU A 335 68.35 -11.72 -8.74
C GLU A 335 69.03 -12.28 -7.46
N CYS A 336 68.22 -12.62 -6.42
CA CYS A 336 68.81 -13.20 -5.18
C CYS A 336 69.05 -14.72 -5.22
N PHE A 337 68.67 -15.40 -6.30
CA PHE A 337 68.87 -16.85 -6.45
C PHE A 337 70.04 -17.26 -7.37
N THR A 338 70.84 -16.34 -7.89
CA THR A 338 72.05 -16.65 -8.59
C THR A 338 73.25 -16.41 -7.64
N ASP A 339 73.55 -17.32 -6.81
CA ASP A 339 74.93 -17.78 -6.46
C ASP A 339 74.95 -18.57 -5.15
N LEU A 340 74.56 -19.83 -5.19
CA LEU A 340 74.96 -20.83 -4.24
C LEU A 340 75.29 -22.10 -5.02
N SER A 341 76.28 -22.00 -5.93
CA SER A 341 77.00 -23.15 -6.48
C SER A 341 78.50 -22.82 -6.47
N ASP A 342 79.10 -23.05 -5.32
CA ASP A 342 80.49 -23.45 -5.18
C ASP A 342 80.62 -24.46 -4.04
#